data_7fe39568a0f3cc26343ff7119faac947
#
_entry.id   7fe39568a0f3cc26343ff7119faac947
#
_cell.length_a   1.000
_cell.length_b   1.000
_cell.length_c   1.000
_cell.angle_alpha   90.00
_cell.angle_beta   90.00
_cell.angle_gamma   90.00
#
_symmetry.space_group_name_H-M   'P 1'
#
loop_
_entity.id
_entity.type
_entity.pdbx_description
1 polymer ?
#
loop_
_entity_poly.entity_id
_entity_poly.type
_entity_poly.pdbx_seq_one_letter_code
_entity_poly.pdbx_strand_id
1 'polypeptide(L)'
;MNYYIRHSKKEDCYNLSKTLRKEDVQEIFSSSGENPAQALLKAYLCSHKHCFSMMLDGNVVGMFGINEINKNVGIPWLMGSPDLTKYKLEFYKLSIEYLNTFMDSYNVLFNYVDQRNTQSIRWLKSLGFKFTKLVPEYGYERKPFYEFFKAKYV
;
A
#
# COMPACT_ATOMS: atom_id res chain seq x y z
N MET A 1 -18.82 9.84 12.87
CA MET A 1 -17.99 8.83 12.20
C MET A 1 -16.54 9.01 12.63
N ASN A 2 -15.91 7.95 13.12
CA ASN A 2 -14.57 8.00 13.70
C ASN A 2 -13.55 7.31 12.78
N TYR A 3 -12.72 8.10 12.12
CA TYR A 3 -11.62 7.59 11.29
C TYR A 3 -10.28 8.10 11.84
N TYR A 4 -9.31 7.22 11.91
CA TYR A 4 -7.96 7.53 12.40
C TYR A 4 -6.96 6.49 11.91
N ILE A 5 -5.67 6.80 12.09
CA ILE A 5 -4.57 5.89 11.77
C ILE A 5 -3.81 5.60 13.05
N ARG A 6 -3.43 4.34 13.25
CA ARG A 6 -2.59 3.90 14.36
C ARG A 6 -1.58 2.85 13.89
N HIS A 7 -0.60 2.55 14.70
CA HIS A 7 0.29 1.43 14.42
C HIS A 7 -0.52 0.14 14.27
N SER A 8 -0.13 -0.69 13.32
CA SER A 8 -0.80 -1.97 13.07
C SER A 8 -0.56 -2.97 14.19
N LYS A 9 -1.54 -3.84 14.37
CA LYS A 9 -1.46 -5.02 15.22
C LYS A 9 -1.53 -6.25 14.32
N LYS A 10 -0.98 -7.37 14.77
CA LYS A 10 -0.98 -8.61 13.98
C LYS A 10 -2.39 -9.06 13.59
N GLU A 11 -3.35 -8.91 14.48
CA GLU A 11 -4.74 -9.26 14.20
C GLU A 11 -5.39 -8.43 13.10
N ASP A 12 -4.87 -7.22 12.84
CA ASP A 12 -5.37 -6.39 11.73
C ASP A 12 -5.18 -7.08 10.39
N CYS A 13 -4.10 -7.84 10.23
CA CYS A 13 -3.82 -8.59 9.00
C CYS A 13 -4.95 -9.57 8.71
N TYR A 14 -5.33 -10.35 9.70
CA TYR A 14 -6.41 -11.33 9.56
C TYR A 14 -7.75 -10.66 9.30
N ASN A 15 -8.06 -9.62 10.08
CA ASN A 15 -9.33 -8.92 9.96
C ASN A 15 -9.49 -8.24 8.60
N LEU A 16 -8.45 -7.55 8.12
CA LEU A 16 -8.50 -6.89 6.82
C LEU A 16 -8.51 -7.90 5.67
N SER A 17 -7.86 -9.04 5.82
CA SER A 17 -7.79 -10.05 4.76
C SER A 17 -9.16 -10.53 4.29
N LYS A 18 -10.16 -10.47 5.16
CA LYS A 18 -11.53 -10.90 4.85
C LYS A 18 -12.31 -9.90 4.02
N THR A 19 -11.88 -8.65 3.97
CA THR A 19 -12.64 -7.54 3.38
C THR A 19 -11.88 -6.77 2.33
N LEU A 20 -10.73 -7.26 1.86
CA LEU A 20 -9.96 -6.59 0.82
C LEU A 20 -10.77 -6.38 -0.46
N ARG A 21 -10.51 -5.26 -1.13
CA ARG A 21 -11.02 -5.00 -2.47
C ARG A 21 -10.57 -6.12 -3.39
N LYS A 22 -11.44 -6.52 -4.33
CA LYS A 22 -11.06 -7.57 -5.28
C LYS A 22 -9.86 -7.19 -6.16
N GLU A 23 -9.66 -5.90 -6.43
CA GLU A 23 -8.49 -5.41 -7.16
C GLU A 23 -7.20 -5.67 -6.39
N ASP A 24 -7.21 -5.52 -5.07
CA ASP A 24 -6.05 -5.83 -4.23
C ASP A 24 -5.82 -7.33 -4.14
N VAL A 25 -6.88 -8.13 -4.01
CA VAL A 25 -6.77 -9.59 -4.04
C VAL A 25 -6.15 -10.06 -5.35
N GLN A 26 -6.61 -9.49 -6.47
CA GLN A 26 -6.08 -9.81 -7.79
C GLN A 26 -4.62 -9.42 -7.94
N GLU A 27 -4.25 -8.23 -7.46
CA GLU A 27 -2.87 -7.75 -7.52
C GLU A 27 -1.93 -8.61 -6.69
N ILE A 28 -2.33 -8.98 -5.48
CA ILE A 28 -1.56 -9.87 -4.59
C ILE A 28 -1.29 -11.19 -5.30
N PHE A 29 -2.31 -11.83 -5.84
CA PHE A 29 -2.16 -13.11 -6.52
C PHE A 29 -1.31 -12.98 -7.77
N SER A 30 -1.52 -11.94 -8.55
CA SER A 30 -0.77 -11.70 -9.77
C SER A 30 0.72 -11.46 -9.51
N SER A 31 1.04 -10.77 -8.42
CA SER A 31 2.45 -10.46 -8.10
C SER A 31 3.19 -11.62 -7.43
N SER A 32 2.55 -12.33 -6.50
CA SER A 32 3.24 -13.32 -5.66
C SER A 32 2.60 -14.69 -5.59
N GLY A 33 1.37 -14.87 -6.09
CA GLY A 33 0.62 -16.11 -5.95
C GLY A 33 0.05 -16.34 -4.57
N GLU A 34 0.16 -15.35 -3.67
CA GLU A 34 -0.29 -15.46 -2.29
C GLU A 34 -1.78 -15.12 -2.16
N ASN A 35 -2.38 -15.59 -1.05
CA ASN A 35 -3.71 -15.14 -0.66
C ASN A 35 -3.59 -13.86 0.20
N PRO A 36 -4.71 -13.14 0.45
CA PRO A 36 -4.67 -11.90 1.22
C PRO A 36 -4.06 -12.01 2.61
N ALA A 37 -4.38 -13.07 3.35
CA ALA A 37 -3.86 -13.24 4.70
C ALA A 37 -2.35 -13.43 4.73
N GLN A 38 -1.81 -14.22 3.81
CA GLN A 38 -0.37 -14.43 3.65
C GLN A 38 0.34 -13.13 3.30
N ALA A 39 -0.19 -12.40 2.31
CA ALA A 39 0.42 -11.17 1.84
C ALA A 39 0.45 -10.08 2.92
N LEU A 40 -0.67 -9.91 3.64
CA LEU A 40 -0.76 -8.91 4.72
C LEU A 40 0.18 -9.24 5.87
N LEU A 41 0.24 -10.50 6.29
CA LEU A 41 1.13 -10.91 7.37
C LEU A 41 2.59 -10.69 6.98
N LYS A 42 2.97 -11.06 5.76
CA LYS A 42 4.33 -10.85 5.26
C LYS A 42 4.70 -9.37 5.22
N ALA A 43 3.80 -8.53 4.69
CA ALA A 43 4.01 -7.08 4.64
C ALA A 43 4.15 -6.49 6.05
N TYR A 44 3.31 -6.91 6.97
CA TYR A 44 3.37 -6.49 8.37
C TYR A 44 4.71 -6.86 9.01
N LEU A 45 5.17 -8.09 8.84
CA LEU A 45 6.43 -8.56 9.42
C LEU A 45 7.65 -7.87 8.80
N CYS A 46 7.60 -7.55 7.52
CA CYS A 46 8.68 -6.85 6.82
C CYS A 46 8.72 -5.34 7.09
N SER A 47 7.63 -4.77 7.63
CA SER A 47 7.48 -3.32 7.80
C SER A 47 7.36 -2.90 9.27
N HIS A 48 7.97 -3.64 10.17
CA HIS A 48 7.73 -3.54 11.62
C HIS A 48 7.79 -2.12 12.22
N LYS A 49 8.62 -1.22 11.70
CA LYS A 49 8.71 0.17 12.19
C LYS A 49 7.68 1.09 11.56
N HIS A 50 7.29 0.80 10.33
CA HIS A 50 6.47 1.67 9.51
C HIS A 50 5.27 0.90 8.95
N CYS A 51 4.44 0.37 9.84
CA CYS A 51 3.23 -0.35 9.47
C CYS A 51 2.06 0.23 10.25
N PHE A 52 1.06 0.70 9.52
CA PHE A 52 -0.06 1.45 10.07
C PHE A 52 -1.39 0.91 9.56
N SER A 53 -2.40 1.01 10.41
CA SER A 53 -3.77 0.60 10.09
C SER A 53 -4.68 1.82 10.02
N MET A 54 -5.47 1.88 8.96
CA MET A 54 -6.52 2.88 8.78
C MET A 54 -7.79 2.33 9.40
N MET A 55 -8.32 3.04 10.39
CA MET A 55 -9.44 2.61 11.19
C MET A 55 -10.69 3.43 10.90
N LEU A 56 -11.82 2.76 10.80
CA LEU A 56 -13.13 3.40 10.65
C LEU A 56 -14.11 2.74 11.64
N ASP A 57 -14.57 3.52 12.61
CA ASP A 57 -15.50 3.07 13.64
C ASP A 57 -15.07 1.75 14.31
N GLY A 58 -13.74 1.66 14.61
CA GLY A 58 -13.17 0.50 15.29
C GLY A 58 -12.81 -0.67 14.39
N ASN A 59 -13.07 -0.58 13.08
CA ASN A 59 -12.72 -1.63 12.11
C ASN A 59 -11.53 -1.23 11.26
N VAL A 60 -10.63 -2.17 10.99
CA VAL A 60 -9.53 -1.93 10.06
C VAL A 60 -10.07 -1.93 8.63
N VAL A 61 -9.85 -0.83 7.90
CA VAL A 61 -10.32 -0.68 6.52
C VAL A 61 -9.16 -0.55 5.53
N GLY A 62 -7.95 -0.40 6.04
CA GLY A 62 -6.75 -0.37 5.22
C GLY A 62 -5.51 -0.54 6.06
N MET A 63 -4.44 -0.98 5.43
CA MET A 63 -3.11 -1.05 6.04
C MET A 63 -2.09 -0.56 5.03
N PHE A 64 -1.08 0.14 5.51
CA PHE A 64 0.01 0.59 4.67
C PHE A 64 1.32 0.59 5.46
N GLY A 65 2.40 0.58 4.74
CA GLY A 65 3.71 0.59 5.38
C GLY A 65 4.85 0.75 4.39
N ILE A 66 6.05 0.68 4.94
CA ILE A 66 7.30 0.73 4.18
C ILE A 66 8.13 -0.50 4.54
N ASN A 67 8.46 -1.29 3.54
CA ASN A 67 9.46 -2.34 3.67
C ASN A 67 10.82 -1.72 3.33
N GLU A 68 11.68 -1.59 4.33
CA GLU A 68 13.00 -0.99 4.14
C GLU A 68 13.95 -1.95 3.43
N ILE A 69 14.50 -1.52 2.29
CA ILE A 69 15.56 -2.26 1.59
C ILE A 69 16.92 -1.88 2.16
N ASN A 70 17.14 -0.59 2.36
CA ASN A 70 18.33 -0.03 3.01
C ASN A 70 17.97 1.34 3.58
N LYS A 71 18.94 2.05 4.15
CA LYS A 71 18.71 3.36 4.79
C LYS A 71 18.12 4.43 3.87
N ASN A 72 18.29 4.27 2.55
CA ASN A 72 17.88 5.28 1.57
C ASN A 72 16.66 4.88 0.76
N VAL A 73 16.32 3.59 0.73
CA VAL A 73 15.30 3.06 -0.18
C VAL A 73 14.27 2.22 0.56
N GLY A 74 13.00 2.56 0.36
CA GLY A 74 11.88 1.82 0.91
C GLY A 74 10.88 1.41 -0.14
N ILE A 75 10.17 0.32 0.12
CA ILE A 75 9.08 -0.18 -0.71
C ILE A 75 7.76 0.13 -0.02
N PRO A 76 7.01 1.14 -0.50
CA PRO A 76 5.71 1.47 0.07
C PRO A 76 4.67 0.46 -0.41
N TRP A 77 3.71 0.15 0.46
CA TRP A 77 2.59 -0.71 0.10
C TRP A 77 1.31 -0.22 0.79
N LEU A 78 0.19 -0.50 0.16
CA LEU A 78 -1.14 -0.18 0.68
C LEU A 78 -2.11 -1.27 0.22
N MET A 79 -2.91 -1.77 1.15
CA MET A 79 -4.00 -2.69 0.87
C MET A 79 -5.24 -2.20 1.61
N GLY A 80 -6.40 -2.27 0.97
CA GLY A 80 -7.61 -1.72 1.55
C GLY A 80 -8.89 -2.45 1.20
N SER A 81 -9.91 -2.17 2.00
CA SER A 81 -11.28 -2.62 1.76
C SER A 81 -12.03 -1.58 0.92
N PRO A 82 -13.23 -1.91 0.42
CA PRO A 82 -14.09 -0.94 -0.26
C PRO A 82 -14.42 0.29 0.58
N ASP A 83 -14.44 0.17 1.90
CA ASP A 83 -14.69 1.30 2.80
C ASP A 83 -13.59 2.36 2.73
N LEU A 84 -12.35 1.94 2.48
CA LEU A 84 -11.26 2.89 2.27
C LEU A 84 -11.54 3.79 1.07
N THR A 85 -12.07 3.22 0.00
CA THR A 85 -12.50 3.97 -1.18
C THR A 85 -13.60 4.96 -0.87
N LYS A 86 -14.57 4.55 -0.07
CA LYS A 86 -15.72 5.39 0.29
C LYS A 86 -15.30 6.64 1.06
N TYR A 87 -14.26 6.54 1.88
CA TYR A 87 -13.73 7.65 2.69
C TYR A 87 -12.34 8.06 2.25
N LYS A 88 -12.07 7.97 0.96
CA LYS A 88 -10.73 8.21 0.40
C LYS A 88 -10.19 9.61 0.67
N LEU A 89 -11.06 10.63 0.70
CA LEU A 89 -10.61 12.01 0.91
C LEU A 89 -10.09 12.22 2.33
N GLU A 90 -10.81 11.65 3.31
CA GLU A 90 -10.43 11.73 4.72
C GLU A 90 -9.09 11.02 4.96
N PHE A 91 -8.97 9.80 4.46
CA PHE A 91 -7.74 9.03 4.59
C PHE A 91 -6.58 9.60 3.77
N TYR A 92 -6.88 10.23 2.64
CA TYR A 92 -5.86 10.93 1.84
C TYR A 92 -5.15 12.01 2.68
N LYS A 93 -5.93 12.84 3.37
CA LYS A 93 -5.37 13.91 4.20
C LYS A 93 -4.48 13.37 5.31
N LEU A 94 -4.89 12.29 5.97
CA LEU A 94 -4.07 11.64 6.99
C LEU A 94 -2.83 11.01 6.40
N SER A 95 -2.95 10.35 5.25
CA SER A 95 -1.85 9.62 4.60
C SER A 95 -0.72 10.55 4.15
N ILE A 96 -1.04 11.77 3.74
CA ILE A 96 -0.03 12.76 3.33
C ILE A 96 0.99 13.02 4.44
N GLU A 97 0.54 13.13 5.68
CA GLU A 97 1.43 13.36 6.82
C GLU A 97 2.40 12.19 7.01
N TYR A 98 1.90 10.96 6.89
CA TYR A 98 2.75 9.77 6.99
C TYR A 98 3.72 9.68 5.82
N LEU A 99 3.26 9.99 4.61
CA LEU A 99 4.13 9.98 3.43
C LEU A 99 5.27 10.98 3.58
N ASN A 100 4.99 12.18 4.07
CA ASN A 100 6.01 13.19 4.31
C ASN A 100 7.04 12.70 5.33
N THR A 101 6.60 12.04 6.39
CA THR A 101 7.49 11.42 7.38
C THR A 101 8.38 10.35 6.73
N PHE A 102 7.81 9.51 5.87
CA PHE A 102 8.59 8.50 5.15
C PHE A 102 9.63 9.14 4.21
N MET A 103 9.25 10.22 3.54
CA MET A 103 10.18 10.94 2.65
C MET A 103 11.31 11.64 3.42
N ASP A 104 11.13 11.93 4.69
CA ASP A 104 12.22 12.40 5.55
C ASP A 104 13.22 11.28 5.87
N SER A 105 12.73 10.05 5.95
CA SER A 105 13.55 8.88 6.31
C SER A 105 14.23 8.23 5.11
N TYR A 106 13.61 8.27 3.93
CA TYR A 106 14.12 7.59 2.73
C TYR A 106 14.29 8.57 1.59
N ASN A 107 15.36 8.39 0.80
CA ASN A 107 15.60 9.20 -0.39
C ASN A 107 14.68 8.81 -1.54
N VAL A 108 14.32 7.53 -1.61
CA VAL A 108 13.47 6.99 -2.67
C VAL A 108 12.51 5.97 -2.11
N LEU A 109 11.25 6.08 -2.50
CA LEU A 109 10.23 5.05 -2.33
C LEU A 109 9.84 4.55 -3.72
N PHE A 110 9.84 3.23 -3.95
CA PHE A 110 9.40 2.66 -5.23
C PHE A 110 8.69 1.34 -5.04
N ASN A 111 7.82 0.99 -5.98
CA ASN A 111 7.17 -0.31 -6.01
C ASN A 111 6.53 -0.51 -7.39
N TYR A 112 5.74 -1.54 -7.52
CA TYR A 112 5.02 -1.91 -8.75
C TYR A 112 3.54 -2.02 -8.44
N VAL A 113 2.71 -1.61 -9.39
CA VAL A 113 1.24 -1.67 -9.26
C VAL A 113 0.65 -2.32 -10.51
N ASP A 114 -0.30 -3.22 -10.32
CA ASP A 114 -1.00 -3.89 -11.41
C ASP A 114 -1.68 -2.85 -12.30
N GLN A 115 -1.47 -2.95 -13.61
CA GLN A 115 -2.08 -2.05 -14.59
C GLN A 115 -3.61 -2.00 -14.46
N ARG A 116 -4.21 -3.10 -14.03
CA ARG A 116 -5.67 -3.22 -13.86
C ARG A 116 -6.18 -2.51 -12.61
N ASN A 117 -5.30 -2.21 -11.64
CA ASN A 117 -5.68 -1.56 -10.39
C ASN A 117 -5.71 -0.03 -10.57
N THR A 118 -6.64 0.43 -11.38
CA THR A 118 -6.73 1.84 -11.79
C THR A 118 -6.97 2.79 -10.64
N GLN A 119 -7.67 2.36 -9.61
CA GLN A 119 -7.93 3.17 -8.43
C GLN A 119 -6.65 3.42 -7.63
N SER A 120 -5.84 2.38 -7.42
CA SER A 120 -4.54 2.55 -6.76
C SER A 120 -3.60 3.42 -7.57
N ILE A 121 -3.63 3.30 -8.89
CA ILE A 121 -2.83 4.16 -9.78
C ILE A 121 -3.23 5.63 -9.60
N ARG A 122 -4.52 5.95 -9.58
CA ARG A 122 -5.00 7.33 -9.34
C ARG A 122 -4.59 7.84 -7.96
N TRP A 123 -4.70 6.99 -6.95
CA TRP A 123 -4.29 7.32 -5.58
C TRP A 123 -2.80 7.66 -5.52
N LEU A 124 -1.96 6.82 -6.09
CA LEU A 124 -0.51 7.02 -6.13
C LEU A 124 -0.14 8.31 -6.87
N LYS A 125 -0.78 8.60 -7.99
CA LYS A 125 -0.57 9.85 -8.72
C LYS A 125 -0.94 11.06 -7.88
N SER A 126 -2.05 11.00 -7.15
CA SER A 126 -2.48 12.09 -6.28
C SER A 126 -1.52 12.34 -5.12
N LEU A 127 -0.79 11.30 -4.68
CA LEU A 127 0.24 11.41 -3.65
C LEU A 127 1.59 11.89 -4.20
N GLY A 128 1.69 12.12 -5.50
CA GLY A 128 2.90 12.65 -6.12
C GLY A 128 3.88 11.60 -6.62
N PHE A 129 3.49 10.33 -6.65
CA PHE A 129 4.32 9.29 -7.26
C PHE A 129 4.35 9.43 -8.77
N LYS A 130 5.51 9.16 -9.35
CA LYS A 130 5.73 9.17 -10.80
C LYS A 130 5.80 7.74 -11.33
N PHE A 131 5.29 7.53 -12.53
CA PHE A 131 5.28 6.23 -13.19
C PHE A 131 6.35 6.24 -14.27
N THR A 132 7.27 5.27 -14.22
CA THR A 132 8.46 5.26 -15.08
C THR A 132 8.34 4.35 -16.27
N LYS A 133 7.83 3.13 -16.06
CA LYS A 133 7.74 2.15 -17.14
C LYS A 133 6.67 1.12 -16.87
N LEU A 134 6.20 0.49 -17.94
CA LEU A 134 5.36 -0.71 -17.87
C LEU A 134 6.26 -1.94 -17.98
N VAL A 135 6.16 -2.82 -16.98
CA VAL A 135 6.81 -4.13 -17.02
C VAL A 135 5.78 -5.13 -17.54
N PRO A 136 5.90 -5.62 -18.79
CA PRO A 136 4.80 -6.38 -19.40
C PRO A 136 4.57 -7.76 -18.81
N GLU A 137 5.61 -8.36 -18.21
CA GLU A 137 5.54 -9.69 -17.61
C GLU A 137 6.10 -9.67 -16.20
N TYR A 138 5.30 -9.18 -15.25
CA TYR A 138 5.71 -9.03 -13.86
C TYR A 138 5.04 -10.07 -12.96
N GLY A 139 5.81 -10.61 -12.03
CA GLY A 139 5.31 -11.43 -10.93
C GLY A 139 4.88 -12.83 -11.31
N TYR A 140 4.13 -13.43 -10.43
CA TYR A 140 3.70 -14.82 -10.50
C TYR A 140 2.90 -15.13 -11.77
N GLU A 141 1.94 -14.27 -12.11
CA GLU A 141 1.09 -14.47 -13.30
C GLU A 141 1.68 -13.86 -14.58
N ARG A 142 2.81 -13.16 -14.50
CA ARG A 142 3.46 -12.50 -15.64
C ARG A 142 2.50 -11.54 -16.35
N LYS A 143 1.87 -10.66 -15.58
CA LYS A 143 0.95 -9.64 -16.09
C LYS A 143 1.62 -8.26 -16.08
N PRO A 144 1.09 -7.28 -16.84
CA PRO A 144 1.70 -5.96 -16.87
C PRO A 144 1.48 -5.18 -15.57
N PHE A 145 2.59 -4.68 -15.01
CA PHE A 145 2.63 -3.81 -13.84
C PHE A 145 3.39 -2.54 -14.20
N TYR A 146 2.97 -1.42 -13.64
CA TYR A 146 3.72 -0.18 -13.71
C TYR A 146 4.71 -0.09 -12.56
N GLU A 147 5.92 0.37 -12.88
CA GLU A 147 6.88 0.80 -11.86
C GLU A 147 6.56 2.24 -11.48
N PHE A 148 6.52 2.55 -10.18
CA PHE A 148 6.31 3.90 -9.70
C PHE A 148 7.31 4.24 -8.61
N PHE A 149 7.60 5.54 -8.45
CA PHE A 149 8.54 6.00 -7.44
C PHE A 149 8.23 7.42 -6.97
N LYS A 150 8.78 7.76 -5.82
CA LYS A 150 8.82 9.13 -5.32
C LYS A 150 10.20 9.35 -4.74
N ALA A 151 10.91 10.39 -5.22
CA ALA A 151 12.25 10.71 -4.77
C ALA A 151 12.26 12.05 -4.04
N LYS A 152 13.14 12.15 -3.02
CA LYS A 152 13.22 13.31 -2.14
C LYS A 152 13.60 14.60 -2.88
N TYR A 153 14.42 14.47 -3.92
CA TYR A 153 14.98 15.61 -4.64
C TYR A 153 14.57 15.68 -6.12
N VAL A 154 13.46 15.09 -6.44
CA VAL A 154 12.96 15.10 -7.84
C VAL A 154 11.59 15.73 -7.92
#